data_4e6c34ece609d281fb05447593f42114
#
_entry.id   4e6c34ece609d281fb05447593f42114
#
_cell.length_a   1.000
_cell.length_b   1.000
_cell.length_c   1.000
_cell.angle_alpha   90.00
_cell.angle_beta   90.00
_cell.angle_gamma   90.00
#
_symmetry.space_group_name_H-M   'P 1'
#
loop_
_entity.id
_entity.type
_entity.pdbx_description
1 polymer ?
#
loop_
_entity_poly.entity_id
_entity_poly.type
_entity_poly.pdbx_seq_one_letter_code
_entity_poly.pdbx_strand_id
1 'polypeptide(L)'
;MAKRGLMIGRFQPFHLGHLKGIQQILEEVDELIILIGSAQYSHSFNNPFTAGERIEMVKAALAENQIDLDYCYIIPLMDTNDNRIWVAHLVSSVPKFDVAYSHNALVKRLLTESKISVKSTDYFSREIYSATEVRKRMLNNENWEELVPKSVASIIKEISGVERIQEVGDTTTKI
;
A
#
# COMPACT_ATOMS: atom_id res chain seq x y z
N MET A 1 -1.69 4.85 -27.08
CA MET A 1 -2.44 4.94 -25.80
C MET A 1 -1.43 4.93 -24.66
N ALA A 2 -1.70 5.70 -23.61
CA ALA A 2 -0.85 5.70 -22.41
C ALA A 2 -0.79 4.29 -21.81
N LYS A 3 0.41 3.81 -21.48
CA LYS A 3 0.63 2.53 -20.80
C LYS A 3 0.34 2.69 -19.32
N ARG A 4 -0.53 1.87 -18.75
CA ARG A 4 -0.96 1.98 -17.37
C ARG A 4 -0.53 0.78 -16.54
N GLY A 5 0.11 1.07 -15.41
CA GLY A 5 0.47 0.07 -14.39
C GLY A 5 -0.56 0.01 -13.27
N LEU A 6 -0.59 -1.13 -12.58
CA LEU A 6 -1.37 -1.34 -11.35
C LEU A 6 -0.44 -1.84 -10.25
N MET A 7 -0.20 -1.03 -9.23
CA MET A 7 0.52 -1.45 -8.02
C MET A 7 -0.46 -1.83 -6.92
N ILE A 8 -0.30 -3.01 -6.35
CA ILE A 8 -1.19 -3.55 -5.31
C ILE A 8 -0.46 -3.59 -3.98
N GLY A 9 -0.99 -2.92 -2.97
CA GLY A 9 -0.44 -2.91 -1.62
C GLY A 9 -1.47 -2.58 -0.55
N ARG A 10 -1.17 -2.92 0.71
CA ARG A 10 -2.01 -2.52 1.85
C ARG A 10 -1.68 -1.13 2.39
N PHE A 11 -0.42 -0.72 2.26
CA PHE A 11 0.07 0.58 2.74
C PHE A 11 -0.27 0.85 4.22
N GLN A 12 0.17 -0.03 5.10
CA GLN A 12 -0.15 -0.03 6.54
C GLN A 12 1.09 0.17 7.45
N PRO A 13 1.77 1.33 7.39
CA PRO A 13 1.53 2.50 6.57
C PRO A 13 2.27 2.48 5.23
N PHE A 14 2.11 3.54 4.44
CA PHE A 14 2.99 3.84 3.32
C PHE A 14 4.43 4.10 3.83
N HIS A 15 5.45 3.56 3.15
CA HIS A 15 6.84 3.68 3.57
C HIS A 15 7.78 3.91 2.38
N LEU A 16 9.05 4.20 2.65
CA LEU A 16 10.04 4.52 1.60
C LEU A 16 10.22 3.38 0.58
N GLY A 17 10.04 2.13 0.99
CA GLY A 17 10.05 0.99 0.04
C GLY A 17 8.93 1.06 -0.99
N HIS A 18 7.71 1.48 -0.59
CA HIS A 18 6.61 1.71 -1.52
C HIS A 18 6.92 2.87 -2.48
N LEU A 19 7.46 3.96 -1.96
CA LEU A 19 7.84 5.12 -2.77
C LEU A 19 8.85 4.73 -3.86
N LYS A 20 9.90 3.99 -3.50
CA LYS A 20 10.89 3.50 -4.46
C LYS A 20 10.28 2.58 -5.52
N GLY A 21 9.39 1.68 -5.11
CA GLY A 21 8.66 0.83 -6.05
C GLY A 21 7.81 1.64 -7.04
N ILE A 22 7.10 2.67 -6.56
CA ILE A 22 6.32 3.59 -7.41
C ILE A 22 7.23 4.32 -8.39
N GLN A 23 8.35 4.87 -7.94
CA GLN A 23 9.30 5.56 -8.81
C GLN A 23 9.81 4.64 -9.92
N GLN A 24 10.18 3.40 -9.58
CA GLN A 24 10.62 2.40 -10.56
C GLN A 24 9.52 2.04 -11.56
N ILE A 25 8.27 1.88 -11.11
CA ILE A 25 7.14 1.58 -12.01
C ILE A 25 6.90 2.73 -12.99
N LEU A 26 6.98 3.98 -12.53
CA LEU A 26 6.77 5.17 -13.37
C LEU A 26 7.88 5.39 -14.42
N GLU A 27 9.01 4.68 -14.34
CA GLU A 27 9.98 4.60 -15.43
C GLU A 27 9.50 3.70 -16.60
N GLU A 28 8.53 2.82 -16.35
CA GLU A 28 8.04 1.84 -17.31
C GLU A 28 6.63 2.15 -17.86
N VAL A 29 5.86 2.99 -17.17
CA VAL A 29 4.46 3.28 -17.49
C VAL A 29 4.17 4.77 -17.44
N ASP A 30 3.15 5.20 -18.20
CA ASP A 30 2.75 6.61 -18.27
C ASP A 30 1.77 7.00 -17.15
N GLU A 31 0.96 6.04 -16.68
CA GLU A 31 -0.02 6.23 -15.62
C GLU A 31 0.02 5.06 -14.62
N LEU A 32 -0.29 5.33 -13.36
CA LEU A 32 -0.26 4.33 -12.31
C LEU A 32 -1.54 4.30 -11.49
N ILE A 33 -2.12 3.11 -11.38
CA ILE A 33 -3.15 2.82 -10.40
C ILE A 33 -2.47 2.29 -9.14
N ILE A 34 -2.70 2.96 -8.01
CA ILE A 34 -2.24 2.53 -6.69
C ILE A 34 -3.44 1.96 -5.95
N LEU A 35 -3.52 0.64 -5.91
CA LEU A 35 -4.62 -0.07 -5.28
C LEU A 35 -4.35 -0.30 -3.80
N ILE A 36 -5.18 0.29 -2.95
CA ILE A 36 -5.12 0.10 -1.50
C ILE A 36 -6.00 -1.09 -1.13
N GLY A 37 -5.39 -2.27 -1.01
CA GLY A 37 -6.07 -3.50 -0.64
C GLY A 37 -6.50 -3.54 0.82
N SER A 38 -7.34 -4.53 1.15
CA SER A 38 -7.89 -4.71 2.50
C SER A 38 -8.52 -3.42 3.05
N ALA A 39 -9.29 -2.73 2.20
CA ALA A 39 -9.81 -1.40 2.51
C ALA A 39 -10.77 -1.38 3.71
N GLN A 40 -11.44 -2.50 3.99
CA GLN A 40 -12.37 -2.66 5.10
C GLN A 40 -11.70 -2.78 6.48
N TYR A 41 -10.41 -3.10 6.53
CA TYR A 41 -9.71 -3.34 7.80
C TYR A 41 -9.01 -2.11 8.33
N SER A 42 -9.18 -1.88 9.63
CA SER A 42 -8.48 -0.84 10.39
C SER A 42 -8.44 -1.19 11.88
N HIS A 43 -7.78 -0.36 12.69
CA HIS A 43 -7.76 -0.45 14.15
C HIS A 43 -7.29 -1.81 14.70
N SER A 44 -6.33 -2.44 14.01
CA SER A 44 -5.64 -3.64 14.48
C SER A 44 -4.13 -3.49 14.26
N PHE A 45 -3.32 -4.26 14.95
CA PHE A 45 -1.86 -4.18 14.80
C PHE A 45 -1.42 -4.36 13.34
N ASN A 46 -2.01 -5.32 12.62
CA ASN A 46 -1.66 -5.59 11.23
C ASN A 46 -2.26 -4.59 10.22
N ASN A 47 -3.34 -3.92 10.59
CA ASN A 47 -4.04 -2.93 9.78
C ASN A 47 -4.48 -1.75 10.68
N PRO A 48 -3.54 -0.90 11.14
CA PRO A 48 -3.88 0.16 12.08
C PRO A 48 -4.66 1.31 11.43
N PHE A 49 -4.48 1.56 10.13
CA PHE A 49 -4.98 2.75 9.45
C PHE A 49 -6.19 2.44 8.56
N THR A 50 -7.17 3.34 8.56
CA THR A 50 -8.34 3.26 7.68
C THR A 50 -7.97 3.44 6.21
N ALA A 51 -8.86 3.08 5.29
CA ALA A 51 -8.63 3.32 3.86
C ALA A 51 -8.45 4.81 3.55
N GLY A 52 -9.25 5.69 4.17
CA GLY A 52 -9.13 7.14 4.00
C GLY A 52 -7.78 7.68 4.45
N GLU A 53 -7.31 7.31 5.64
CA GLU A 53 -5.99 7.70 6.16
C GLU A 53 -4.86 7.22 5.23
N ARG A 54 -4.96 6.02 4.69
CA ARG A 54 -3.97 5.48 3.74
C ARG A 54 -3.97 6.21 2.39
N ILE A 55 -5.14 6.60 1.90
CA ILE A 55 -5.26 7.46 0.70
C ILE A 55 -4.53 8.78 0.91
N GLU A 56 -4.75 9.43 2.05
CA GLU A 56 -4.07 10.69 2.39
C GLU A 56 -2.55 10.50 2.50
N MET A 57 -2.09 9.44 3.15
CA MET A 57 -0.66 9.10 3.24
C MET A 57 -0.02 8.90 1.86
N VAL A 58 -0.65 8.12 0.99
CA VAL A 58 -0.16 7.90 -0.38
C VAL A 58 -0.11 9.22 -1.14
N LYS A 59 -1.20 9.99 -1.15
CA LYS A 59 -1.29 11.27 -1.84
C LYS A 59 -0.22 12.26 -1.37
N ALA A 60 -0.06 12.40 -0.06
CA ALA A 60 0.93 13.30 0.53
C ALA A 60 2.38 12.88 0.19
N ALA A 61 2.68 11.58 0.24
CA ALA A 61 3.98 11.04 -0.13
C ALA A 61 4.33 11.28 -1.60
N LEU A 62 3.35 11.11 -2.52
CA LEU A 62 3.56 11.39 -3.94
C LEU A 62 3.82 12.88 -4.18
N ALA A 63 3.01 13.74 -3.58
CA ALA A 63 3.17 15.21 -3.70
C ALA A 63 4.52 15.69 -3.15
N GLU A 64 4.94 15.21 -1.97
CA GLU A 64 6.25 15.51 -1.37
C GLU A 64 7.41 15.16 -2.32
N ASN A 65 7.27 14.10 -3.09
CA ASN A 65 8.29 13.60 -4.00
C ASN A 65 8.09 14.05 -5.46
N GLN A 66 7.27 15.08 -5.69
CA GLN A 66 7.04 15.69 -7.00
C GLN A 66 6.51 14.70 -8.06
N ILE A 67 5.81 13.65 -7.63
CA ILE A 67 5.11 12.73 -8.51
C ILE A 67 3.75 13.36 -8.83
N ASP A 68 3.49 13.56 -10.13
CA ASP A 68 2.28 14.21 -10.61
C ASP A 68 1.05 13.34 -10.34
N LEU A 69 0.12 13.87 -9.54
CA LEU A 69 -1.09 13.17 -9.14
C LEU A 69 -2.09 13.01 -10.29
N ASP A 70 -1.99 13.79 -11.36
CA ASP A 70 -2.88 13.69 -12.53
C ASP A 70 -2.67 12.37 -13.28
N TYR A 71 -1.51 11.74 -13.12
CA TYR A 71 -1.18 10.43 -13.69
C TYR A 71 -1.34 9.27 -12.70
N CYS A 72 -1.89 9.53 -11.51
CA CYS A 72 -2.03 8.53 -10.45
C CYS A 72 -3.48 8.37 -10.00
N TYR A 73 -3.99 7.13 -10.02
CA TYR A 73 -5.30 6.78 -9.49
C TYR A 73 -5.12 6.06 -8.15
N ILE A 74 -5.60 6.62 -7.06
CA ILE A 74 -5.53 5.98 -5.74
C ILE A 74 -6.89 5.39 -5.45
N ILE A 75 -7.00 4.06 -5.46
CA ILE A 75 -8.28 3.34 -5.39
C ILE A 75 -8.25 2.35 -4.22
N PRO A 76 -9.14 2.51 -3.22
CA PRO A 76 -9.31 1.52 -2.17
C PRO A 76 -10.16 0.34 -2.67
N LEU A 77 -9.76 -0.88 -2.30
CA LEU A 77 -10.49 -2.10 -2.65
C LEU A 77 -10.64 -2.99 -1.41
N MET A 78 -11.87 -3.42 -1.15
CA MET A 78 -12.14 -4.42 -0.12
C MET A 78 -11.74 -5.81 -0.60
N ASP A 79 -11.23 -6.63 0.33
CA ASP A 79 -10.97 -8.02 0.03
C ASP A 79 -12.28 -8.79 -0.16
N THR A 80 -12.22 -9.78 -1.05
CA THR A 80 -13.26 -10.80 -1.16
C THR A 80 -12.90 -11.98 -0.26
N ASN A 81 -13.90 -12.68 0.26
CA ASN A 81 -13.68 -13.93 1.01
C ASN A 81 -13.47 -15.15 0.09
N ASP A 82 -13.47 -14.95 -1.23
CA ASP A 82 -13.33 -16.00 -2.22
C ASP A 82 -12.30 -15.60 -3.29
N ASN A 83 -11.17 -16.30 -3.30
CA ASN A 83 -10.11 -16.06 -4.26
C ASN A 83 -10.54 -16.31 -5.72
N ARG A 84 -11.57 -17.12 -5.96
CA ARG A 84 -12.07 -17.43 -7.32
C ARG A 84 -12.67 -16.22 -8.01
N ILE A 85 -13.21 -15.27 -7.24
CA ILE A 85 -13.84 -14.05 -7.77
C ILE A 85 -12.95 -12.82 -7.62
N TRP A 86 -11.81 -12.93 -6.93
CA TRP A 86 -10.98 -11.79 -6.57
C TRP A 86 -10.48 -11.00 -7.79
N VAL A 87 -10.02 -11.69 -8.85
CA VAL A 87 -9.52 -11.01 -10.06
C VAL A 87 -10.65 -10.29 -10.79
N ALA A 88 -11.83 -10.88 -10.89
CA ALA A 88 -13.00 -10.24 -11.51
C ALA A 88 -13.42 -9.00 -10.71
N HIS A 89 -13.40 -9.08 -9.38
CA HIS A 89 -13.67 -7.95 -8.49
C HIS A 89 -12.64 -6.83 -8.70
N LEU A 90 -11.35 -7.16 -8.74
CA LEU A 90 -10.28 -6.22 -9.02
C LEU A 90 -10.49 -5.50 -10.35
N VAL A 91 -10.63 -6.26 -11.44
CA VAL A 91 -10.72 -5.72 -12.81
C VAL A 91 -11.96 -4.85 -13.00
N SER A 92 -13.08 -5.19 -12.35
CA SER A 92 -14.30 -4.36 -12.40
C SER A 92 -14.23 -3.09 -11.57
N SER A 93 -13.26 -2.99 -10.64
CA SER A 93 -13.15 -1.88 -9.68
C SER A 93 -12.13 -0.81 -10.08
N VAL A 94 -11.30 -1.07 -11.10
CA VAL A 94 -10.22 -0.17 -11.50
C VAL A 94 -10.28 0.15 -12.99
N PRO A 95 -9.71 1.29 -13.44
CA PRO A 95 -9.49 1.55 -14.85
C PRO A 95 -8.69 0.43 -15.52
N LYS A 96 -8.86 0.24 -16.83
CA LYS A 96 -8.07 -0.73 -17.60
C LYS A 96 -6.58 -0.46 -17.43
N PHE A 97 -5.80 -1.51 -17.22
CA PHE A 97 -4.35 -1.47 -17.05
C PHE A 97 -3.66 -2.52 -17.94
N ASP A 98 -2.37 -2.36 -18.17
CA ASP A 98 -1.57 -3.21 -19.07
C ASP A 98 -0.69 -4.19 -18.29
N VAL A 99 -0.25 -3.81 -17.09
CA VAL A 99 0.64 -4.61 -16.25
C VAL A 99 0.38 -4.37 -14.77
N ALA A 100 0.36 -5.44 -13.98
CA ALA A 100 0.27 -5.35 -12.52
C ALA A 100 1.65 -5.53 -11.87
N TYR A 101 1.84 -4.93 -10.70
CA TYR A 101 3.05 -5.06 -9.88
C TYR A 101 2.67 -5.51 -8.48
N SER A 102 3.23 -6.64 -8.05
CA SER A 102 2.98 -7.18 -6.72
C SER A 102 4.13 -8.09 -6.26
N HIS A 103 4.40 -8.07 -4.97
CA HIS A 103 5.30 -9.02 -4.31
C HIS A 103 4.56 -10.17 -3.61
N ASN A 104 3.23 -10.07 -3.50
CA ASN A 104 2.42 -11.10 -2.87
C ASN A 104 2.28 -12.33 -3.79
N ALA A 105 2.72 -13.49 -3.32
CA ALA A 105 2.72 -14.72 -4.11
C ALA A 105 1.31 -15.16 -4.55
N LEU A 106 0.29 -15.02 -3.68
CA LEU A 106 -1.09 -15.34 -4.00
C LEU A 106 -1.64 -14.40 -5.08
N VAL A 107 -1.44 -13.11 -4.94
CA VAL A 107 -1.87 -12.10 -5.93
C VAL A 107 -1.23 -12.39 -7.28
N LYS A 108 0.08 -12.64 -7.31
CA LYS A 108 0.80 -13.00 -8.56
C LYS A 108 0.22 -14.26 -9.20
N ARG A 109 -0.08 -15.27 -8.40
CA ARG A 109 -0.67 -16.52 -8.89
C ARG A 109 -2.03 -16.30 -9.53
N LEU A 110 -2.95 -15.62 -8.83
CA LEU A 110 -4.31 -15.33 -9.31
C LEU A 110 -4.31 -14.50 -10.59
N LEU A 111 -3.46 -13.47 -10.67
CA LEU A 111 -3.33 -12.62 -11.86
C LEU A 111 -2.77 -13.43 -13.06
N THR A 112 -1.74 -14.24 -12.82
CA THR A 112 -1.12 -15.07 -13.87
C THR A 112 -2.12 -16.11 -14.42
N GLU A 113 -2.90 -16.76 -13.57
CA GLU A 113 -3.95 -17.70 -13.98
C GLU A 113 -5.05 -17.02 -14.82
N SER A 114 -5.29 -15.74 -14.55
CA SER A 114 -6.22 -14.90 -15.31
C SER A 114 -5.58 -14.27 -16.56
N LYS A 115 -4.37 -14.67 -16.95
CA LYS A 115 -3.61 -14.16 -18.10
C LYS A 115 -3.31 -12.67 -18.03
N ILE A 116 -3.24 -12.09 -16.85
CA ILE A 116 -2.83 -10.71 -16.61
C ILE A 116 -1.32 -10.68 -16.43
N SER A 117 -0.64 -9.78 -17.15
CA SER A 117 0.80 -9.58 -17.01
C SER A 117 1.11 -9.07 -15.62
N VAL A 118 2.01 -9.73 -14.90
CA VAL A 118 2.43 -9.33 -13.56
C VAL A 118 3.94 -9.32 -13.44
N LYS A 119 4.47 -8.24 -12.85
CA LYS A 119 5.88 -8.02 -12.56
C LYS A 119 6.09 -7.83 -11.05
N SER A 120 7.34 -7.82 -10.65
CA SER A 120 7.77 -7.36 -9.33
C SER A 120 8.73 -6.20 -9.52
N THR A 121 8.66 -5.22 -8.66
CA THR A 121 9.72 -4.21 -8.52
C THR A 121 10.90 -4.80 -7.77
N ASP A 122 12.06 -4.16 -7.86
CA ASP A 122 13.20 -4.54 -7.04
C ASP A 122 12.90 -4.33 -5.56
N TYR A 123 13.44 -5.20 -4.72
CA TYR A 123 13.35 -5.00 -3.28
C TYR A 123 14.34 -3.93 -2.84
N PHE A 124 13.82 -2.80 -2.39
CA PHE A 124 14.64 -1.77 -1.75
C PHE A 124 14.73 -2.08 -0.25
N SER A 125 15.80 -2.77 0.15
CA SER A 125 16.11 -3.10 1.57
C SER A 125 14.87 -3.51 2.38
N ARG A 126 14.13 -4.52 1.91
CA ARG A 126 12.83 -4.95 2.49
C ARG A 126 12.93 -5.30 3.96
N GLU A 127 14.08 -5.72 4.43
CA GLU A 127 14.33 -6.03 5.85
C GLU A 127 14.14 -4.81 6.73
N ILE A 128 14.43 -3.62 6.19
CA ILE A 128 14.31 -2.34 6.90
C ILE A 128 13.03 -1.63 6.48
N TYR A 129 12.80 -1.46 5.15
CA TYR A 129 11.67 -0.73 4.62
C TYR A 129 10.46 -1.64 4.40
N SER A 130 9.79 -1.98 5.48
CA SER A 130 8.54 -2.75 5.44
C SER A 130 7.53 -2.17 6.43
N ALA A 131 6.24 -2.28 6.11
CA ALA A 131 5.19 -1.85 7.01
C ALA A 131 5.22 -2.59 8.37
N THR A 132 5.66 -3.84 8.36
CA THR A 132 5.84 -4.63 9.59
C THR A 132 6.91 -4.03 10.48
N GLU A 133 8.07 -3.65 9.94
CA GLU A 133 9.13 -3.01 10.72
C GLU A 133 8.70 -1.63 11.23
N VAL A 134 8.02 -0.83 10.40
CA VAL A 134 7.46 0.46 10.84
C VAL A 134 6.55 0.29 12.04
N ARG A 135 5.57 -0.63 11.97
CA ARG A 135 4.63 -0.89 13.07
C ARG A 135 5.31 -1.44 14.33
N LYS A 136 6.31 -2.31 14.16
CA LYS A 136 7.11 -2.82 15.27
C LYS A 136 7.85 -1.69 16.01
N ARG A 137 8.48 -0.78 15.27
CA ARG A 137 9.17 0.37 15.88
C ARG A 137 8.19 1.32 16.57
N MET A 138 7.01 1.57 15.99
CA MET A 138 5.95 2.35 16.64
C MET A 138 5.53 1.72 17.97
N LEU A 139 5.30 0.40 17.98
CA LEU A 139 4.92 -0.34 19.20
C LEU A 139 5.97 -0.22 20.30
N ASN A 140 7.25 -0.27 19.94
CA ASN A 140 8.37 -0.28 20.86
C ASN A 140 8.94 1.11 21.19
N ASN A 141 8.32 2.20 20.72
CA ASN A 141 8.85 3.56 20.84
C ASN A 141 10.25 3.74 20.23
N GLU A 142 10.55 3.00 19.15
CA GLU A 142 11.78 3.12 18.40
C GLU A 142 11.62 4.15 17.27
N ASN A 143 12.73 4.55 16.62
CA ASN A 143 12.71 5.51 15.50
C ASN A 143 12.10 4.88 14.24
N TRP A 144 10.81 5.11 14.01
CA TRP A 144 10.06 4.66 12.84
C TRP A 144 10.00 5.72 11.73
N GLU A 145 10.18 7.00 12.08
CA GLU A 145 10.00 8.13 11.15
C GLU A 145 10.99 8.09 9.99
N GLU A 146 12.18 7.56 10.20
CA GLU A 146 13.19 7.41 9.15
C GLU A 146 12.80 6.39 8.04
N LEU A 147 11.77 5.58 8.29
CA LEU A 147 11.31 4.54 7.35
C LEU A 147 10.19 5.01 6.43
N VAL A 148 9.62 6.18 6.69
CA VAL A 148 8.47 6.73 5.95
C VAL A 148 8.79 8.12 5.39
N PRO A 149 8.09 8.59 4.34
CA PRO A 149 8.15 9.98 3.93
C PRO A 149 7.75 10.93 5.08
N LYS A 150 8.31 12.13 5.10
CA LYS A 150 8.04 13.12 6.18
C LYS A 150 6.55 13.48 6.26
N SER A 151 5.90 13.62 5.12
CA SER A 151 4.46 13.88 5.04
C SER A 151 3.63 12.76 5.67
N VAL A 152 4.02 11.51 5.47
CA VAL A 152 3.38 10.35 6.09
C VAL A 152 3.58 10.35 7.61
N ALA A 153 4.80 10.65 8.07
CA ALA A 153 5.09 10.78 9.50
C ALA A 153 4.22 11.87 10.15
N SER A 154 4.04 13.00 9.48
CA SER A 154 3.17 14.09 9.95
C SER A 154 1.72 13.65 10.09
N ILE A 155 1.17 12.96 9.09
CA ILE A 155 -0.21 12.43 9.13
C ILE A 155 -0.37 11.43 10.29
N ILE A 156 0.57 10.48 10.44
CA ILE A 156 0.52 9.48 11.51
C ILE A 156 0.50 10.14 12.89
N LYS A 157 1.28 11.21 13.11
CA LYS A 157 1.27 11.96 14.36
C LYS A 157 -0.06 12.70 14.57
N GLU A 158 -0.59 13.35 13.53
CA GLU A 158 -1.84 14.10 13.59
C GLU A 158 -3.04 13.21 13.99
N ILE A 159 -3.08 11.98 13.49
CA ILE A 159 -4.17 11.02 13.80
C ILE A 159 -3.89 10.17 15.05
N SER A 160 -2.85 10.46 15.82
CA SER A 160 -2.41 9.66 16.97
C SER A 160 -2.19 8.18 16.61
N GLY A 161 -1.55 7.95 15.46
CA GLY A 161 -1.38 6.61 14.90
C GLY A 161 -0.45 5.71 15.70
N VAL A 162 0.54 6.30 16.41
CA VAL A 162 1.45 5.54 17.29
C VAL A 162 0.71 5.05 18.52
N GLU A 163 -0.04 5.93 19.18
CA GLU A 163 -0.87 5.62 20.34
C GLU A 163 -1.89 4.53 19.98
N ARG A 164 -2.54 4.66 18.81
CA ARG A 164 -3.47 3.64 18.30
C ARG A 164 -2.81 2.27 18.18
N ILE A 165 -1.60 2.19 17.62
CA ILE A 165 -0.87 0.91 17.50
C ILE A 165 -0.51 0.34 18.86
N GLN A 166 -0.10 1.16 19.80
CA GLN A 166 0.24 0.73 21.16
C GLN A 166 -0.99 0.20 21.91
N GLU A 167 -2.12 0.88 21.80
CA GLU A 167 -3.38 0.45 22.40
C GLU A 167 -3.89 -0.88 21.81
N VAL A 168 -3.89 -1.04 20.48
CA VAL A 168 -4.39 -2.26 19.83
C VAL A 168 -3.36 -3.39 19.83
N GLY A 169 -2.05 -3.06 19.93
CA GLY A 169 -0.98 -4.05 19.99
C GLY A 169 -0.96 -4.81 21.32
N ASP A 170 -1.36 -4.16 22.41
CA ASP A 170 -1.54 -4.78 23.72
C ASP A 170 -2.81 -5.64 23.81
N THR A 171 -3.78 -5.41 22.96
CA THR A 171 -5.01 -6.20 22.89
C THR A 171 -4.85 -7.41 21.99
N THR A 172 -4.07 -8.40 22.40
CA THR A 172 -4.26 -9.80 21.96
C THR A 172 -5.58 -10.35 22.54
N THR A 173 -6.44 -9.49 23.04
CA THR A 173 -7.74 -9.84 23.59
C THR A 173 -8.76 -9.80 22.50
N LYS A 174 -9.18 -10.98 22.07
CA LYS A 174 -10.36 -11.19 21.20
C LYS A 174 -11.57 -10.49 21.80
N ILE A 175 -12.25 -9.69 20.99
CA ILE A 175 -13.66 -9.40 21.20
C ILE A 175 -14.46 -10.62 20.77
#